data_7769e00f2d2bc6fbf4823210504f9367
#
_entry.id   7769e00f2d2bc6fbf4823210504f9367
#
_cell.length_a   1.000
_cell.length_b   1.000
_cell.length_c   1.000
_cell.angle_alpha   90.00
_cell.angle_beta   90.00
_cell.angle_gamma   90.00
#
_symmetry.space_group_name_H-M   'P 1'
#
loop_
_entity.id
_entity.type
_entity.pdbx_description
1 polymer ?
#
loop_
_entity_poly.entity_id
_entity_poly.type
_entity_poly.pdbx_seq_one_letter_code
_entity_poly.pdbx_strand_id
1 'polypeptide(L)'
;MDPYSISPTRHENENARRYGLAMLAAIVALVLRQLLTPLLGESYPYHTLWAATVFCAWYCGLGPSILTALAGVVGIWYWFLPPVQSFRLQDPKAEISGMLGFLLFAGLIIALGEANRRSLARSKWTEEQLRKAHEELEQRVQERTADLNMANESLRELSGSLQQIRDEERRQIARDLHDSAGQLLAALSLNIAVIQAQSHKLDSAGAGAVSENAVLVEQIGREIRIISHLLHPPLLDVAGLASALRWYVDGFSERSKIKVDLDIPDEFRRLSDEMEIAIFRMIQECLTNIHRHSGGAAAAIRVHEEDRRVLVEVQDTGKGIALEKQLELSSSGRTGVGFRGMRERLRQLGGTLEIRSDGRGTVVIATLPLVESKAARSASEELAS
;
A
#
# COMPACT_ATOMS: atom_id res chain seq x y z
N MET A 1 -36.98 -12.81 -10.20
CA MET A 1 -37.01 -13.88 -11.22
C MET A 1 -36.18 -15.00 -10.65
N ASP A 2 -36.82 -16.10 -10.28
CA ASP A 2 -36.25 -17.23 -9.54
C ASP A 2 -35.42 -18.10 -10.49
N PRO A 3 -34.11 -18.25 -10.36
CA PRO A 3 -33.25 -18.99 -11.31
C PRO A 3 -33.30 -20.50 -11.12
N TYR A 4 -34.19 -21.05 -10.28
CA TYR A 4 -34.27 -22.47 -9.95
C TYR A 4 -35.48 -23.24 -10.54
N SER A 5 -36.19 -22.69 -11.51
CA SER A 5 -37.20 -23.47 -12.25
C SER A 5 -36.53 -24.32 -13.33
N ILE A 6 -35.76 -25.35 -12.92
CA ILE A 6 -35.32 -26.42 -13.81
C ILE A 6 -36.57 -27.29 -14.10
N SER A 7 -37.04 -27.26 -15.35
CA SER A 7 -38.22 -27.97 -15.79
C SER A 7 -38.11 -29.47 -15.45
N PRO A 8 -39.11 -30.09 -14.81
CA PRO A 8 -39.12 -31.53 -14.40
C PRO A 8 -38.89 -32.50 -15.54
N THR A 9 -39.25 -32.12 -16.77
CA THR A 9 -39.14 -32.95 -18.00
C THR A 9 -37.67 -33.27 -18.39
N ARG A 10 -36.70 -32.51 -17.99
CA ARG A 10 -35.27 -32.75 -18.35
C ARG A 10 -34.64 -33.87 -17.51
N HIS A 11 -34.99 -33.97 -16.25
CA HIS A 11 -34.52 -35.05 -15.35
C HIS A 11 -35.17 -36.41 -15.67
N GLU A 12 -36.44 -36.42 -16.06
CA GLU A 12 -37.13 -37.65 -16.47
C GLU A 12 -36.53 -38.24 -17.75
N ASN A 13 -36.22 -37.42 -18.74
CA ASN A 13 -35.59 -37.86 -19.98
C ASN A 13 -34.16 -38.38 -19.78
N GLU A 14 -33.37 -37.76 -18.87
CA GLU A 14 -32.04 -38.26 -18.56
C GLU A 14 -32.06 -39.62 -17.82
N ASN A 15 -32.97 -39.80 -16.90
CA ASN A 15 -33.13 -41.06 -16.20
C ASN A 15 -33.61 -42.17 -17.16
N ALA A 16 -34.61 -41.92 -17.99
CA ALA A 16 -35.06 -42.86 -18.99
C ALA A 16 -33.95 -43.29 -19.95
N ARG A 17 -33.09 -42.34 -20.37
CA ARG A 17 -31.92 -42.60 -21.21
C ARG A 17 -30.87 -43.49 -20.50
N ARG A 18 -30.62 -43.28 -19.22
CA ARG A 18 -29.66 -44.07 -18.42
C ARG A 18 -30.15 -45.51 -18.22
N TYR A 19 -31.43 -45.70 -17.95
CA TYR A 19 -32.04 -47.04 -17.87
C TYR A 19 -32.10 -47.73 -19.23
N GLY A 20 -32.38 -47.01 -20.31
CA GLY A 20 -32.32 -47.52 -21.67
C GLY A 20 -30.92 -48.00 -22.07
N LEU A 21 -29.89 -47.22 -21.76
CA LEU A 21 -28.49 -47.62 -21.99
C LEU A 21 -28.09 -48.84 -21.15
N ALA A 22 -28.58 -48.95 -19.93
CA ALA A 22 -28.30 -50.07 -19.04
C ALA A 22 -28.92 -51.39 -19.58
N MET A 23 -30.17 -51.31 -20.05
CA MET A 23 -30.83 -52.48 -20.69
C MET A 23 -30.13 -52.88 -22.00
N LEU A 24 -29.74 -51.90 -22.83
CA LEU A 24 -28.99 -52.15 -24.06
C LEU A 24 -27.64 -52.84 -23.74
N ALA A 25 -26.91 -52.36 -22.73
CA ALA A 25 -25.66 -52.97 -22.31
C ALA A 25 -25.83 -54.42 -21.83
N ALA A 26 -26.89 -54.71 -21.10
CA ALA A 26 -27.22 -56.09 -20.69
C ALA A 26 -27.55 -56.99 -21.91
N ILE A 27 -28.34 -56.50 -22.86
CA ILE A 27 -28.65 -57.24 -24.08
C ILE A 27 -27.40 -57.49 -24.92
N VAL A 28 -26.57 -56.47 -25.13
CA VAL A 28 -25.30 -56.59 -25.87
C VAL A 28 -24.38 -57.59 -25.20
N ALA A 29 -24.29 -57.61 -23.87
CA ALA A 29 -23.47 -58.57 -23.14
C ALA A 29 -23.95 -60.02 -23.31
N LEU A 30 -25.28 -60.24 -23.33
CA LEU A 30 -25.85 -61.54 -23.55
C LEU A 30 -25.67 -62.03 -25.01
N VAL A 31 -25.87 -61.14 -26.01
CA VAL A 31 -25.58 -61.42 -27.40
C VAL A 31 -24.14 -61.74 -27.65
N LEU A 32 -23.24 -60.93 -27.07
CA LEU A 32 -21.77 -61.18 -27.15
C LEU A 32 -21.39 -62.50 -26.50
N ARG A 33 -22.04 -62.89 -25.40
CA ARG A 33 -21.81 -64.18 -24.75
C ARG A 33 -22.24 -65.32 -25.69
N GLN A 34 -23.35 -65.18 -26.37
CA GLN A 34 -23.84 -66.21 -27.37
C GLN A 34 -22.82 -66.35 -28.50
N LEU A 35 -22.32 -65.24 -29.05
CA LEU A 35 -21.33 -65.29 -30.14
C LEU A 35 -19.98 -65.88 -29.69
N LEU A 36 -19.61 -65.73 -28.43
CA LEU A 36 -18.36 -66.29 -27.87
C LEU A 36 -18.52 -67.73 -27.34
N THR A 37 -19.69 -68.33 -27.40
CA THR A 37 -19.94 -69.76 -26.97
C THR A 37 -18.97 -70.73 -27.61
N PRO A 38 -18.65 -70.64 -28.94
CA PRO A 38 -17.71 -71.59 -29.57
C PRO A 38 -16.26 -71.51 -29.00
N LEU A 39 -15.91 -70.37 -28.47
CA LEU A 39 -14.54 -70.11 -27.92
C LEU A 39 -14.45 -70.39 -26.41
N LEU A 40 -15.48 -70.03 -25.63
CA LEU A 40 -15.47 -70.06 -24.17
C LEU A 40 -16.13 -71.34 -23.59
N GLY A 41 -16.83 -72.12 -24.44
CA GLY A 41 -17.61 -73.28 -24.02
C GLY A 41 -18.69 -72.95 -22.99
N GLU A 42 -19.11 -73.91 -22.20
CA GLU A 42 -20.11 -73.72 -21.13
C GLU A 42 -19.46 -73.13 -19.86
N SER A 43 -18.14 -73.08 -19.79
CA SER A 43 -17.37 -72.51 -18.66
C SER A 43 -17.50 -71.00 -18.65
N TYR A 44 -17.65 -70.42 -17.48
CA TYR A 44 -17.62 -68.95 -17.27
C TYR A 44 -18.82 -68.14 -17.88
N PRO A 45 -20.05 -68.40 -17.52
CA PRO A 45 -21.20 -67.75 -18.13
C PRO A 45 -21.29 -66.24 -17.91
N TYR A 46 -20.72 -65.68 -16.85
CA TYR A 46 -20.85 -64.25 -16.41
C TYR A 46 -19.79 -63.32 -17.02
N HIS A 47 -18.82 -63.80 -17.85
CA HIS A 47 -17.66 -62.99 -18.28
C HIS A 47 -18.07 -61.69 -19.02
N THR A 48 -18.98 -61.74 -19.94
CA THR A 48 -19.44 -60.59 -20.73
C THR A 48 -20.24 -59.61 -19.89
N LEU A 49 -20.93 -60.05 -18.85
CA LEU A 49 -21.69 -59.19 -17.93
C LEU A 49 -20.79 -58.31 -17.03
N TRP A 50 -19.54 -58.74 -16.80
CA TRP A 50 -18.59 -57.89 -16.07
C TRP A 50 -18.39 -56.56 -16.78
N ALA A 51 -18.08 -56.57 -18.06
CA ALA A 51 -17.87 -55.39 -18.87
C ALA A 51 -19.10 -54.46 -18.88
N ALA A 52 -20.29 -55.05 -19.07
CA ALA A 52 -21.55 -54.32 -19.04
C ALA A 52 -21.82 -53.67 -17.65
N THR A 53 -21.56 -54.41 -16.57
CA THR A 53 -21.73 -53.93 -15.20
C THR A 53 -20.76 -52.81 -14.89
N VAL A 54 -19.47 -52.93 -15.26
CA VAL A 54 -18.46 -51.88 -15.11
C VAL A 54 -18.86 -50.61 -15.86
N PHE A 55 -19.27 -50.76 -17.13
CA PHE A 55 -19.74 -49.65 -17.95
C PHE A 55 -20.92 -48.92 -17.30
N CYS A 56 -21.95 -49.65 -16.89
CA CYS A 56 -23.13 -49.09 -16.25
C CYS A 56 -22.78 -48.43 -14.90
N ALA A 57 -21.91 -49.07 -14.11
CA ALA A 57 -21.45 -48.53 -12.84
C ALA A 57 -20.73 -47.18 -13.00
N TRP A 58 -20.01 -46.99 -14.10
CA TRP A 58 -19.26 -45.72 -14.36
C TRP A 58 -20.15 -44.64 -14.99
N TYR A 59 -21.02 -45.00 -15.95
CA TYR A 59 -21.72 -44.02 -16.78
C TYR A 59 -23.21 -43.85 -16.44
N CYS A 60 -23.93 -44.94 -16.06
CA CYS A 60 -25.38 -44.91 -15.94
C CYS A 60 -25.89 -44.60 -14.52
N GLY A 61 -25.14 -44.94 -13.49
CA GLY A 61 -25.53 -44.71 -12.11
C GLY A 61 -25.95 -45.97 -11.36
N LEU A 62 -26.24 -45.80 -10.05
CA LEU A 62 -26.50 -46.90 -9.12
C LEU A 62 -27.69 -47.78 -9.60
N GLY A 63 -28.87 -47.17 -9.81
CA GLY A 63 -30.09 -47.89 -10.18
C GLY A 63 -29.97 -48.65 -11.49
N PRO A 64 -29.56 -48.00 -12.61
CA PRO A 64 -29.34 -48.69 -13.89
C PRO A 64 -28.30 -49.82 -13.80
N SER A 65 -27.24 -49.67 -13.01
CA SER A 65 -26.22 -50.72 -12.86
C SER A 65 -26.75 -51.96 -12.13
N ILE A 66 -27.57 -51.76 -11.11
CA ILE A 66 -28.24 -52.85 -10.40
C ILE A 66 -29.19 -53.56 -11.36
N LEU A 67 -29.94 -52.83 -12.18
CA LEU A 67 -30.83 -53.40 -13.19
C LEU A 67 -30.05 -54.27 -14.22
N THR A 68 -28.88 -53.73 -14.71
CA THR A 68 -28.01 -54.47 -15.63
C THR A 68 -27.52 -55.78 -15.02
N ALA A 69 -27.08 -55.77 -13.76
CA ALA A 69 -26.59 -56.96 -13.08
C ALA A 69 -27.70 -57.99 -12.87
N LEU A 70 -28.86 -57.58 -12.40
CA LEU A 70 -30.00 -58.47 -12.18
C LEU A 70 -30.58 -59.05 -13.48
N ALA A 71 -30.81 -58.18 -14.48
CA ALA A 71 -31.32 -58.62 -15.81
C ALA A 71 -30.32 -59.54 -16.48
N GLY A 72 -29.02 -59.27 -16.35
CA GLY A 72 -27.95 -60.09 -16.86
C GLY A 72 -27.92 -61.50 -16.20
N VAL A 73 -28.06 -61.56 -14.88
CA VAL A 73 -28.12 -62.85 -14.15
C VAL A 73 -29.34 -63.67 -14.61
N VAL A 74 -30.51 -63.05 -14.70
CA VAL A 74 -31.71 -63.71 -15.18
C VAL A 74 -31.57 -64.22 -16.62
N GLY A 75 -30.96 -63.39 -17.51
CA GLY A 75 -30.69 -63.76 -18.89
C GLY A 75 -29.69 -64.91 -18.99
N ILE A 76 -28.64 -64.95 -18.23
CA ILE A 76 -27.68 -66.05 -18.19
C ILE A 76 -28.32 -67.32 -17.65
N TRP A 77 -29.12 -67.23 -16.62
CA TRP A 77 -29.80 -68.37 -16.04
C TRP A 77 -30.72 -69.04 -17.08
N TYR A 78 -31.49 -68.23 -17.81
CA TYR A 78 -32.45 -68.80 -18.80
C TYR A 78 -31.80 -69.29 -20.07
N TRP A 79 -30.77 -68.63 -20.62
CA TRP A 79 -30.21 -68.95 -21.92
C TRP A 79 -28.92 -69.76 -21.93
N PHE A 80 -28.19 -69.82 -20.82
CA PHE A 80 -26.83 -70.36 -20.80
C PHE A 80 -26.60 -71.45 -19.75
N LEU A 81 -27.44 -71.56 -18.69
CA LEU A 81 -27.28 -72.62 -17.69
C LEU A 81 -28.11 -73.87 -18.08
N PRO A 82 -27.54 -75.06 -18.04
CA PRO A 82 -28.34 -76.32 -18.33
C PRO A 82 -29.33 -76.64 -17.20
N PRO A 83 -30.54 -77.15 -17.50
CA PRO A 83 -31.13 -77.32 -18.82
C PRO A 83 -31.59 -75.98 -19.44
N VAL A 84 -31.02 -75.65 -20.63
CA VAL A 84 -31.31 -74.42 -21.36
C VAL A 84 -32.80 -74.14 -21.52
N GLN A 85 -33.24 -72.85 -21.46
CA GLN A 85 -34.66 -72.43 -21.53
C GLN A 85 -35.51 -72.97 -20.35
N SER A 86 -34.86 -73.18 -19.18
CA SER A 86 -35.53 -73.64 -17.99
C SER A 86 -34.89 -72.89 -16.76
N PHE A 87 -35.69 -72.68 -15.73
CA PHE A 87 -35.19 -72.14 -14.46
C PHE A 87 -34.85 -73.29 -13.47
N ARG A 88 -34.66 -74.50 -13.93
CA ARG A 88 -34.19 -75.59 -13.08
C ARG A 88 -32.70 -75.61 -13.08
N LEU A 89 -32.10 -75.92 -11.91
CA LEU A 89 -30.66 -76.03 -11.72
C LEU A 89 -30.25 -77.47 -11.82
N GLN A 90 -29.20 -77.76 -12.59
CA GLN A 90 -28.67 -79.15 -12.76
C GLN A 90 -27.68 -79.44 -11.63
N ASP A 91 -26.79 -78.51 -11.35
CA ASP A 91 -25.88 -78.52 -10.16
C ASP A 91 -26.12 -77.27 -9.32
N PRO A 92 -27.06 -77.30 -8.33
CA PRO A 92 -27.46 -76.14 -7.54
C PRO A 92 -26.27 -75.50 -6.78
N LYS A 93 -25.25 -76.29 -6.33
CA LYS A 93 -24.13 -75.74 -5.57
C LYS A 93 -23.19 -74.91 -6.44
N ALA A 94 -22.79 -75.41 -7.59
CA ALA A 94 -21.89 -74.76 -8.51
C ALA A 94 -22.55 -73.52 -9.13
N GLU A 95 -23.82 -73.62 -9.57
CA GLU A 95 -24.54 -72.59 -10.25
C GLU A 95 -24.87 -71.41 -9.30
N ILE A 96 -25.35 -71.68 -8.07
CA ILE A 96 -25.63 -70.67 -7.06
C ILE A 96 -24.31 -69.99 -6.59
N SER A 97 -23.22 -70.76 -6.42
CA SER A 97 -21.95 -70.16 -6.04
C SER A 97 -21.39 -69.19 -7.09
N GLY A 98 -21.54 -69.53 -8.38
CA GLY A 98 -21.17 -68.67 -9.50
C GLY A 98 -22.00 -67.37 -9.58
N MET A 99 -23.32 -67.49 -9.38
CA MET A 99 -24.23 -66.38 -9.35
C MET A 99 -23.96 -65.45 -8.15
N LEU A 100 -23.76 -66.00 -6.96
CA LEU A 100 -23.41 -65.22 -5.76
C LEU A 100 -22.06 -64.54 -5.92
N GLY A 101 -21.08 -65.22 -6.47
CA GLY A 101 -19.77 -64.61 -6.78
C GLY A 101 -19.90 -63.44 -7.71
N PHE A 102 -20.66 -63.57 -8.80
CA PHE A 102 -20.94 -62.48 -9.74
C PHE A 102 -21.64 -61.28 -9.02
N LEU A 103 -22.72 -61.55 -8.29
CA LEU A 103 -23.46 -60.50 -7.60
C LEU A 103 -22.65 -59.76 -6.54
N LEU A 104 -21.79 -60.47 -5.78
CA LEU A 104 -20.92 -59.84 -4.80
C LEU A 104 -19.91 -58.87 -5.46
N PHE A 105 -19.26 -59.33 -6.51
CA PHE A 105 -18.33 -58.47 -7.26
C PHE A 105 -19.04 -57.35 -8.00
N ALA A 106 -20.16 -57.61 -8.63
CA ALA A 106 -20.99 -56.56 -9.26
C ALA A 106 -21.38 -55.49 -8.23
N GLY A 107 -21.83 -55.93 -7.03
CA GLY A 107 -22.11 -55.03 -5.92
C GLY A 107 -20.90 -54.15 -5.52
N LEU A 108 -19.73 -54.77 -5.43
CA LEU A 108 -18.48 -54.03 -5.12
C LEU A 108 -18.14 -53.00 -6.21
N ILE A 109 -18.23 -53.37 -7.48
CA ILE A 109 -17.97 -52.46 -8.63
C ILE A 109 -18.97 -51.30 -8.61
N ILE A 110 -20.27 -51.58 -8.40
CA ILE A 110 -21.32 -50.58 -8.33
C ILE A 110 -21.08 -49.63 -7.15
N ALA A 111 -20.73 -50.13 -5.96
CA ALA A 111 -20.42 -49.33 -4.80
C ALA A 111 -19.20 -48.43 -5.03
N LEU A 112 -18.15 -48.96 -5.64
CA LEU A 112 -16.95 -48.19 -5.96
C LEU A 112 -17.24 -47.08 -7.01
N GLY A 113 -18.02 -47.41 -8.05
CA GLY A 113 -18.47 -46.44 -9.06
C GLY A 113 -19.28 -45.29 -8.44
N GLU A 114 -20.17 -45.63 -7.51
CA GLU A 114 -20.96 -44.61 -6.78
C GLU A 114 -20.11 -43.76 -5.85
N ALA A 115 -19.18 -44.37 -5.10
CA ALA A 115 -18.25 -43.65 -4.25
C ALA A 115 -17.40 -42.65 -5.06
N ASN A 116 -16.87 -43.09 -6.21
CA ASN A 116 -16.09 -42.24 -7.11
C ASN A 116 -16.93 -41.08 -7.66
N ARG A 117 -18.16 -41.32 -8.10
CA ARG A 117 -19.06 -40.23 -8.54
C ARG A 117 -19.36 -39.22 -7.44
N ARG A 118 -19.66 -39.69 -6.23
CA ARG A 118 -19.88 -38.78 -5.08
C ARG A 118 -18.66 -37.99 -4.74
N SER A 119 -17.47 -38.58 -4.82
CA SER A 119 -16.18 -37.86 -4.60
C SER A 119 -15.97 -36.77 -5.64
N LEU A 120 -16.17 -37.10 -6.93
CA LEU A 120 -16.02 -36.10 -8.02
C LEU A 120 -17.06 -34.98 -7.92
N ALA A 121 -18.30 -35.28 -7.57
CA ALA A 121 -19.34 -34.28 -7.38
C ALA A 121 -19.00 -33.34 -6.20
N ARG A 122 -18.50 -33.91 -5.10
CA ARG A 122 -18.05 -33.11 -3.93
C ARG A 122 -16.86 -32.23 -4.27
N SER A 123 -15.88 -32.78 -5.00
CA SER A 123 -14.70 -31.99 -5.43
C SER A 123 -15.10 -30.78 -6.28
N LYS A 124 -15.97 -30.99 -7.30
CA LYS A 124 -16.49 -29.89 -8.14
C LYS A 124 -17.26 -28.84 -7.34
N TRP A 125 -18.08 -29.28 -6.40
CA TRP A 125 -18.82 -28.36 -5.53
C TRP A 125 -17.87 -27.53 -4.66
N THR A 126 -16.84 -28.17 -4.07
CA THR A 126 -15.84 -27.46 -3.24
C THR A 126 -15.04 -26.46 -4.07
N GLU A 127 -14.64 -26.84 -5.29
CA GLU A 127 -13.92 -25.98 -6.22
C GLU A 127 -14.74 -24.73 -6.59
N GLU A 128 -16.04 -24.93 -6.88
CA GLU A 128 -16.95 -23.82 -7.18
C GLU A 128 -17.14 -22.87 -5.98
N GLN A 129 -17.26 -23.42 -4.75
CA GLN A 129 -17.35 -22.60 -3.54
C GLN A 129 -16.04 -21.82 -3.30
N LEU A 130 -14.89 -22.47 -3.50
CA LEU A 130 -13.60 -21.83 -3.35
C LEU A 130 -13.42 -20.70 -4.36
N ARG A 131 -13.82 -20.93 -5.62
CA ARG A 131 -13.77 -19.89 -6.67
C ARG A 131 -14.62 -18.68 -6.32
N LYS A 132 -15.87 -18.90 -5.86
CA LYS A 132 -16.74 -17.80 -5.43
C LYS A 132 -16.20 -17.02 -4.25
N ALA A 133 -15.66 -17.72 -3.25
CA ALA A 133 -15.03 -17.07 -2.09
C ALA A 133 -13.79 -16.27 -2.49
N HIS A 134 -13.02 -16.76 -3.45
CA HIS A 134 -11.84 -16.06 -3.97
C HIS A 134 -12.23 -14.77 -4.71
N GLU A 135 -13.23 -14.85 -5.61
CA GLU A 135 -13.77 -13.68 -6.33
C GLU A 135 -14.31 -12.61 -5.36
N GLU A 136 -15.03 -13.02 -4.32
CA GLU A 136 -15.54 -12.10 -3.29
C GLU A 136 -14.41 -11.45 -2.47
N LEU A 137 -13.38 -12.23 -2.14
CA LEU A 137 -12.22 -11.71 -1.43
C LEU A 137 -11.43 -10.72 -2.28
N GLU A 138 -11.19 -11.01 -3.55
CA GLU A 138 -10.52 -10.11 -4.49
C GLU A 138 -11.27 -8.78 -4.60
N GLN A 139 -12.60 -8.83 -4.75
CA GLN A 139 -13.41 -7.62 -4.80
C GLN A 139 -13.28 -6.80 -3.52
N ARG A 140 -13.37 -7.42 -2.34
CA ARG A 140 -13.18 -6.73 -1.05
C ARG A 140 -11.79 -6.12 -0.91
N VAL A 141 -10.76 -6.82 -1.37
CA VAL A 141 -9.38 -6.29 -1.35
C VAL A 141 -9.27 -5.07 -2.25
N GLN A 142 -9.86 -5.10 -3.45
CA GLN A 142 -9.85 -3.96 -4.37
C GLN A 142 -10.61 -2.75 -3.78
N GLU A 143 -11.81 -2.95 -3.23
CA GLU A 143 -12.60 -1.91 -2.57
C GLU A 143 -11.82 -1.27 -1.41
N ARG A 144 -11.27 -2.11 -0.51
CA ARG A 144 -10.48 -1.61 0.63
C ARG A 144 -9.20 -0.89 0.22
N THR A 145 -8.56 -1.35 -0.86
CA THR A 145 -7.36 -0.69 -1.38
C THR A 145 -7.71 0.68 -1.97
N ALA A 146 -8.83 0.78 -2.68
CA ALA A 146 -9.34 2.06 -3.19
C ALA A 146 -9.68 3.04 -2.06
N ASP A 147 -10.41 2.58 -1.03
CA ASP A 147 -10.76 3.37 0.15
C ASP A 147 -9.52 3.90 0.88
N LEU A 148 -8.53 3.03 1.09
CA LEU A 148 -7.26 3.39 1.72
C LEU A 148 -6.48 4.43 0.90
N ASN A 149 -6.47 4.31 -0.42
CA ASN A 149 -5.81 5.28 -1.29
C ASN A 149 -6.49 6.65 -1.22
N MET A 150 -7.81 6.71 -1.29
CA MET A 150 -8.58 7.96 -1.14
C MET A 150 -8.35 8.61 0.22
N ALA A 151 -8.41 7.83 1.31
CA ALA A 151 -8.14 8.34 2.65
C ALA A 151 -6.70 8.88 2.79
N ASN A 152 -5.72 8.20 2.19
CA ASN A 152 -4.32 8.62 2.20
C ASN A 152 -4.09 9.92 1.42
N GLU A 153 -4.78 10.08 0.27
CA GLU A 153 -4.76 11.32 -0.52
C GLU A 153 -5.34 12.49 0.28
N SER A 154 -6.53 12.32 0.87
CA SER A 154 -7.17 13.34 1.70
C SER A 154 -6.32 13.74 2.92
N LEU A 155 -5.66 12.77 3.55
CA LEU A 155 -4.73 13.04 4.66
C LEU A 155 -3.49 13.85 4.19
N ARG A 156 -3.00 13.61 2.98
CA ARG A 156 -1.88 14.37 2.40
C ARG A 156 -2.29 15.81 2.09
N GLU A 157 -3.45 16.00 1.46
CA GLU A 157 -4.00 17.32 1.17
C GLU A 157 -4.21 18.13 2.44
N LEU A 158 -4.84 17.53 3.47
CA LEU A 158 -5.05 18.16 4.77
C LEU A 158 -3.73 18.53 5.44
N SER A 159 -2.75 17.63 5.40
CA SER A 159 -1.40 17.89 5.97
C SER A 159 -0.71 19.05 5.27
N GLY A 160 -0.83 19.15 3.93
CA GLY A 160 -0.31 20.27 3.15
C GLY A 160 -0.98 21.59 3.52
N SER A 161 -2.31 21.61 3.60
CA SER A 161 -3.07 22.80 3.97
C SER A 161 -2.74 23.29 5.39
N LEU A 162 -2.60 22.37 6.35
CA LEU A 162 -2.19 22.72 7.72
C LEU A 162 -0.77 23.32 7.77
N GLN A 163 0.14 22.86 6.92
CA GLN A 163 1.49 23.44 6.85
C GLN A 163 1.46 24.87 6.29
N GLN A 164 0.67 25.11 5.23
CA GLN A 164 0.50 26.45 4.66
C GLN A 164 -0.10 27.42 5.66
N ILE A 165 -1.20 27.04 6.33
CA ILE A 165 -1.83 27.87 7.37
C ILE A 165 -0.84 28.20 8.48
N ARG A 166 -0.05 27.24 8.92
CA ARG A 166 0.94 27.42 9.98
C ARG A 166 2.08 28.34 9.56
N ASP A 167 2.50 28.31 8.31
CA ASP A 167 3.52 29.21 7.80
C ASP A 167 2.99 30.63 7.66
N GLU A 168 1.74 30.82 7.23
CA GLU A 168 1.10 32.12 7.17
C GLU A 168 0.85 32.71 8.57
N GLU A 169 0.38 31.88 9.53
CA GLU A 169 0.24 32.31 10.94
C GLU A 169 1.57 32.79 11.52
N ARG A 170 2.67 32.05 11.28
CA ARG A 170 4.01 32.44 11.72
C ARG A 170 4.45 33.76 11.06
N ARG A 171 4.17 33.93 9.78
CA ARG A 171 4.45 35.17 9.05
C ARG A 171 3.67 36.34 9.63
N GLN A 172 2.39 36.12 9.96
CA GLN A 172 1.55 37.15 10.59
C GLN A 172 2.07 37.52 11.98
N ILE A 173 2.33 36.55 12.84
CA ILE A 173 2.88 36.80 14.19
C ILE A 173 4.22 37.53 14.11
N ALA A 174 5.10 37.18 13.17
CA ALA A 174 6.38 37.84 13.00
C ALA A 174 6.23 39.32 12.62
N ARG A 175 5.27 39.65 11.71
CA ARG A 175 4.94 41.02 11.34
C ARG A 175 4.36 41.80 12.52
N ASP A 176 3.40 41.23 13.22
CA ASP A 176 2.74 41.87 14.38
C ASP A 176 3.75 42.17 15.50
N LEU A 177 4.68 41.24 15.77
CA LEU A 177 5.77 41.45 16.71
C LEU A 177 6.72 42.57 16.27
N HIS A 178 7.11 42.59 15.00
CA HIS A 178 7.99 43.61 14.45
C HIS A 178 7.35 45.00 14.48
N ASP A 179 6.13 45.12 14.00
CA ASP A 179 5.45 46.40 13.81
C ASP A 179 4.93 46.96 15.15
N SER A 180 4.27 46.15 15.96
CA SER A 180 3.69 46.63 17.22
C SER A 180 4.74 46.73 18.33
N ALA A 181 5.38 45.63 18.69
CA ALA A 181 6.36 45.63 19.79
C ALA A 181 7.64 46.43 19.45
N GLY A 182 8.08 46.36 18.19
CA GLY A 182 9.25 47.13 17.73
C GLY A 182 9.03 48.63 17.81
N GLN A 183 7.84 49.12 17.38
CA GLN A 183 7.48 50.56 17.46
C GLN A 183 7.38 51.06 18.92
N LEU A 184 6.77 50.25 19.81
CA LEU A 184 6.66 50.61 21.23
C LEU A 184 8.05 50.69 21.90
N LEU A 185 8.93 49.77 21.58
CA LEU A 185 10.31 49.76 22.11
C LEU A 185 11.13 50.93 21.56
N ALA A 186 10.94 51.30 20.29
CA ALA A 186 11.60 52.47 19.71
C ALA A 186 11.15 53.78 20.40
N ALA A 187 9.84 53.90 20.63
CA ALA A 187 9.28 55.06 21.36
C ALA A 187 9.83 55.11 22.82
N LEU A 188 9.88 53.96 23.49
CA LEU A 188 10.43 53.86 24.85
C LEU A 188 11.91 54.19 24.88
N SER A 189 12.70 53.73 23.91
CA SER A 189 14.13 54.06 23.78
C SER A 189 14.35 55.54 23.59
N LEU A 190 13.52 56.21 22.76
CA LEU A 190 13.56 57.67 22.59
C LEU A 190 13.27 58.42 23.90
N ASN A 191 12.23 58.02 24.64
CA ASN A 191 11.90 58.62 25.92
C ASN A 191 13.01 58.46 26.94
N ILE A 192 13.64 57.28 27.02
CA ILE A 192 14.79 57.03 27.88
C ILE A 192 15.96 57.93 27.47
N ALA A 193 16.26 58.04 26.19
CA ALA A 193 17.34 58.90 25.70
C ALA A 193 17.15 60.40 26.08
N VAL A 194 15.87 60.88 26.02
CA VAL A 194 15.51 62.24 26.45
C VAL A 194 15.79 62.41 27.95
N ILE A 195 15.44 61.44 28.79
CA ILE A 195 15.69 61.50 30.24
C ILE A 195 17.19 61.40 30.51
N GLN A 196 17.91 60.55 29.81
CA GLN A 196 19.39 60.43 29.93
C GLN A 196 20.11 61.76 29.60
N ALA A 197 19.64 62.49 28.58
CA ALA A 197 20.20 63.81 28.24
C ALA A 197 20.03 64.83 29.38
N GLN A 198 19.05 64.61 30.28
CA GLN A 198 18.83 65.45 31.47
C GLN A 198 19.31 64.80 32.76
N SER A 199 20.18 63.78 32.71
CA SER A 199 20.64 63.00 33.86
C SER A 199 21.35 63.89 34.95
N HIS A 200 21.89 65.03 34.56
CA HIS A 200 22.53 66.02 35.51
C HIS A 200 21.47 66.59 36.48
N LYS A 201 20.14 66.44 36.21
CA LYS A 201 19.11 66.90 37.14
C LYS A 201 18.57 65.79 38.03
N LEU A 202 19.00 64.53 37.82
CA LEU A 202 18.63 63.39 38.61
C LEU A 202 19.64 63.18 39.76
N ASP A 203 19.18 62.58 40.85
CA ASP A 203 20.06 61.99 41.83
C ASP A 203 20.78 60.77 41.32
N SER A 204 21.79 60.25 42.04
CA SER A 204 22.55 59.11 41.60
C SER A 204 21.76 57.86 41.44
N ALA A 205 20.72 57.66 42.25
CA ALA A 205 19.78 56.53 42.13
C ALA A 205 18.92 56.61 40.87
N GLY A 206 18.38 57.79 40.59
CA GLY A 206 17.57 58.04 39.37
C GLY A 206 18.40 57.90 38.09
N ALA A 207 19.61 58.45 38.08
CA ALA A 207 20.51 58.29 36.92
C ALA A 207 20.90 56.83 36.70
N GLY A 208 21.14 56.05 37.75
CA GLY A 208 21.39 54.62 37.70
C GLY A 208 20.20 53.85 37.14
N ALA A 209 18.99 54.11 37.64
CA ALA A 209 17.76 53.45 37.15
C ALA A 209 17.48 53.72 35.67
N VAL A 210 17.73 54.93 35.18
CA VAL A 210 17.53 55.28 33.74
C VAL A 210 18.53 54.53 32.88
N SER A 211 19.79 54.41 33.31
CA SER A 211 20.83 53.65 32.58
C SER A 211 20.48 52.16 32.52
N GLU A 212 20.03 51.59 33.62
CA GLU A 212 19.61 50.19 33.69
C GLU A 212 18.37 49.92 32.75
N ASN A 213 17.37 50.79 32.78
CA ASN A 213 16.20 50.68 31.88
C ASN A 213 16.61 50.78 30.40
N ALA A 214 17.60 51.63 30.05
CA ALA A 214 18.11 51.69 28.68
C ALA A 214 18.67 50.34 28.20
N VAL A 215 19.46 49.69 29.06
CA VAL A 215 20.03 48.37 28.78
C VAL A 215 18.94 47.31 28.64
N LEU A 216 17.94 47.31 29.54
CA LEU A 216 16.81 46.36 29.49
C LEU A 216 15.97 46.53 28.21
N VAL A 217 15.65 47.73 27.80
CA VAL A 217 14.87 48.01 26.57
C VAL A 217 15.66 47.54 25.35
N GLU A 218 16.96 47.79 25.30
CA GLU A 218 17.80 47.30 24.21
C GLU A 218 17.85 45.77 24.17
N GLN A 219 17.93 45.11 25.33
CA GLN A 219 17.92 43.66 25.44
C GLN A 219 16.57 43.08 24.96
N ILE A 220 15.45 43.61 25.42
CA ILE A 220 14.09 43.19 24.97
C ILE A 220 13.94 43.38 23.45
N GLY A 221 14.42 44.50 22.91
CA GLY A 221 14.40 44.77 21.47
C GLY A 221 15.20 43.74 20.67
N ARG A 222 16.38 43.31 21.20
CA ARG A 222 17.14 42.22 20.58
C ARG A 222 16.39 40.91 20.62
N GLU A 223 15.80 40.54 21.76
CA GLU A 223 15.06 39.28 21.90
C GLU A 223 13.83 39.21 21.00
N ILE A 224 13.02 40.26 20.93
CA ILE A 224 11.85 40.35 20.02
C ILE A 224 12.28 40.23 18.57
N ARG A 225 13.35 40.90 18.18
CA ARG A 225 13.89 40.80 16.82
C ARG A 225 14.32 39.36 16.49
N ILE A 226 15.00 38.68 17.42
CA ILE A 226 15.39 37.28 17.24
C ILE A 226 14.16 36.38 17.09
N ILE A 227 13.14 36.56 17.95
CA ILE A 227 11.91 35.74 17.89
C ILE A 227 11.14 35.97 16.56
N SER A 228 10.97 37.23 16.16
CA SER A 228 10.33 37.58 14.89
C SER A 228 11.05 36.93 13.70
N HIS A 229 12.36 37.01 13.64
CA HIS A 229 13.15 36.42 12.56
C HIS A 229 13.21 34.88 12.63
N LEU A 230 13.03 34.24 13.79
CA LEU A 230 12.90 32.80 13.90
C LEU A 230 11.54 32.31 13.43
N LEU A 231 10.49 33.12 13.65
CA LEU A 231 9.14 32.82 13.19
C LEU A 231 9.01 32.99 11.67
N HIS A 232 9.44 34.11 11.14
CA HIS A 232 9.54 34.40 9.70
C HIS A 232 10.58 35.49 9.47
N PRO A 233 11.65 35.26 8.70
CA PRO A 233 12.65 36.28 8.48
C PRO A 233 12.11 37.36 7.55
N PRO A 234 11.91 38.63 8.01
CA PRO A 234 11.51 39.71 7.13
C PRO A 234 12.51 39.97 5.99
N LEU A 235 13.77 39.59 6.20
CA LEU A 235 14.81 39.64 5.19
C LEU A 235 14.52 38.74 3.98
N LEU A 236 13.78 37.67 4.16
CA LEU A 236 13.36 36.79 3.05
C LEU A 236 12.49 37.55 2.04
N ASP A 237 11.53 38.32 2.56
CA ASP A 237 10.61 39.10 1.73
C ASP A 237 11.32 40.30 1.04
N VAL A 238 12.25 40.96 1.75
CA VAL A 238 12.88 42.21 1.27
C VAL A 238 14.21 41.96 0.53
N ALA A 239 15.07 41.10 1.06
CA ALA A 239 16.43 40.92 0.59
C ALA A 239 16.73 39.51 0.02
N GLY A 240 15.72 38.63 0.01
CA GLY A 240 15.79 37.29 -0.57
C GLY A 240 16.51 36.24 0.27
N LEU A 241 16.57 35.02 -0.31
CA LEU A 241 17.04 33.83 0.38
C LEU A 241 18.49 33.95 0.88
N ALA A 242 19.40 34.47 0.07
CA ALA A 242 20.82 34.55 0.45
C ALA A 242 21.04 35.40 1.71
N SER A 243 20.45 36.60 1.75
CA SER A 243 20.55 37.51 2.90
C SER A 243 19.89 36.94 4.16
N ALA A 244 18.74 36.30 4.00
CA ALA A 244 18.03 35.65 5.10
C ALA A 244 18.83 34.48 5.70
N LEU A 245 19.46 33.66 4.84
CA LEU A 245 20.27 32.53 5.27
C LEU A 245 21.55 32.98 5.99
N ARG A 246 22.29 33.99 5.47
CA ARG A 246 23.48 34.53 6.13
C ARG A 246 23.13 34.99 7.53
N TRP A 247 22.13 35.84 7.66
CA TRP A 247 21.69 36.31 8.97
C TRP A 247 21.29 35.17 9.93
N TYR A 248 20.55 34.19 9.44
CA TYR A 248 20.10 33.08 10.26
C TYR A 248 21.27 32.19 10.73
N VAL A 249 22.21 31.87 9.84
CA VAL A 249 23.37 31.02 10.09
C VAL A 249 24.31 31.69 11.10
N ASP A 250 24.57 33.00 10.97
CA ASP A 250 25.40 33.75 11.93
C ASP A 250 24.78 33.69 13.33
N GLY A 251 23.51 34.04 13.45
CA GLY A 251 22.81 33.99 14.73
C GLY A 251 22.66 32.57 15.30
N PHE A 252 22.52 31.54 14.46
CA PHE A 252 22.52 30.14 14.89
C PHE A 252 23.90 29.73 15.43
N SER A 253 24.98 30.07 14.74
CA SER A 253 26.36 29.74 15.12
C SER A 253 26.72 30.39 16.46
N GLU A 254 26.33 31.64 16.69
CA GLU A 254 26.56 32.35 17.96
C GLU A 254 25.86 31.66 19.15
N ARG A 255 24.60 31.26 18.99
CA ARG A 255 23.80 30.65 20.06
C ARG A 255 24.14 29.20 20.32
N SER A 256 24.32 28.38 19.24
CA SER A 256 24.54 26.94 19.35
C SER A 256 26.01 26.57 19.60
N LYS A 257 26.96 27.48 19.35
CA LYS A 257 28.39 27.22 19.30
C LYS A 257 28.83 26.20 18.24
N ILE A 258 27.94 25.90 17.29
CA ILE A 258 28.23 25.05 16.13
C ILE A 258 28.73 25.97 15.00
N LYS A 259 29.90 25.66 14.46
CA LYS A 259 30.43 26.37 13.30
C LYS A 259 29.68 25.93 12.06
N VAL A 260 29.01 26.86 11.38
CA VAL A 260 28.31 26.60 10.13
C VAL A 260 29.00 27.35 9.00
N ASP A 261 29.40 26.62 7.97
CA ASP A 261 29.93 27.16 6.72
C ASP A 261 28.79 27.28 5.73
N LEU A 262 28.55 28.50 5.19
CA LEU A 262 27.47 28.78 4.24
C LEU A 262 28.07 29.21 2.90
N ASP A 263 27.87 28.35 1.90
CA ASP A 263 28.24 28.61 0.51
C ASP A 263 26.97 28.88 -0.31
N ILE A 264 26.72 30.16 -0.57
CA ILE A 264 25.63 30.65 -1.42
C ILE A 264 26.12 31.87 -2.20
N PRO A 265 25.90 31.98 -3.52
CA PRO A 265 26.30 33.13 -4.30
C PRO A 265 25.78 34.46 -3.72
N ASP A 266 26.59 35.50 -3.79
CA ASP A 266 26.20 36.84 -3.29
C ASP A 266 24.98 37.39 -4.02
N GLU A 267 24.94 37.23 -5.34
CA GLU A 267 23.82 37.58 -6.24
C GLU A 267 22.99 36.34 -6.56
N PHE A 268 22.41 35.72 -5.53
CA PHE A 268 21.47 34.62 -5.74
C PHE A 268 20.14 35.18 -6.25
N ARG A 269 19.62 34.63 -7.37
CA ARG A 269 18.36 35.11 -7.97
C ARG A 269 17.18 34.94 -7.02
N ARG A 270 16.15 35.79 -7.19
CA ARG A 270 14.89 35.60 -6.52
C ARG A 270 14.19 34.35 -7.04
N LEU A 271 13.71 33.54 -6.13
CA LEU A 271 12.84 32.40 -6.41
C LEU A 271 11.38 32.79 -6.13
N SER A 272 10.43 31.87 -6.32
CA SER A 272 9.07 32.11 -5.81
C SER A 272 9.07 32.14 -4.28
N ASP A 273 8.17 32.91 -3.68
CA ASP A 273 8.07 33.05 -2.21
C ASP A 273 7.94 31.69 -1.55
N GLU A 274 7.13 30.79 -2.14
CA GLU A 274 6.92 29.44 -1.62
C GLU A 274 8.22 28.62 -1.64
N MET A 275 9.04 28.80 -2.67
CA MET A 275 10.33 28.08 -2.81
C MET A 275 11.36 28.61 -1.83
N GLU A 276 11.49 29.95 -1.69
CA GLU A 276 12.38 30.58 -0.72
C GLU A 276 12.03 30.16 0.71
N ILE A 277 10.74 30.18 1.07
CA ILE A 277 10.24 29.72 2.37
C ILE A 277 10.53 28.24 2.58
N ALA A 278 10.31 27.40 1.57
CA ALA A 278 10.55 25.96 1.69
C ALA A 278 12.03 25.63 1.95
N ILE A 279 12.93 26.27 1.20
CA ILE A 279 14.38 26.12 1.37
C ILE A 279 14.81 26.63 2.75
N PHE A 280 14.37 27.82 3.15
CA PHE A 280 14.69 28.40 4.45
C PHE A 280 14.24 27.49 5.59
N ARG A 281 13.00 26.98 5.54
CA ARG A 281 12.46 26.06 6.56
C ARG A 281 13.20 24.72 6.60
N MET A 282 13.58 24.19 5.44
CA MET A 282 14.39 22.99 5.38
C MET A 282 15.73 23.16 6.08
N ILE A 283 16.44 24.26 5.78
CA ILE A 283 17.74 24.55 6.41
C ILE A 283 17.57 24.77 7.93
N GLN A 284 16.52 25.50 8.34
CA GLN A 284 16.19 25.73 9.75
C GLN A 284 15.97 24.42 10.51
N GLU A 285 15.21 23.48 9.92
CA GLU A 285 14.95 22.16 10.51
C GLU A 285 16.22 21.30 10.54
N CYS A 286 17.02 21.32 9.48
CA CYS A 286 18.32 20.61 9.44
C CYS A 286 19.26 21.11 10.55
N LEU A 287 19.44 22.42 10.69
CA LEU A 287 20.30 23.00 11.74
C LEU A 287 19.76 22.70 13.15
N THR A 288 18.43 22.71 13.34
CA THR A 288 17.80 22.30 14.60
C THR A 288 18.09 20.83 14.91
N ASN A 289 18.00 19.95 13.91
CA ASN A 289 18.31 18.53 14.05
C ASN A 289 19.80 18.30 14.35
N ILE A 290 20.67 19.04 13.70
CA ILE A 290 22.12 19.02 13.97
C ILE A 290 22.38 19.40 15.42
N HIS A 291 21.83 20.51 15.90
CA HIS A 291 22.00 20.96 17.28
C HIS A 291 21.51 19.94 18.31
N ARG A 292 20.33 19.30 18.05
CA ARG A 292 19.71 18.35 18.98
C ARG A 292 20.32 16.96 18.95
N HIS A 293 20.80 16.53 17.80
CA HIS A 293 21.03 15.10 17.56
C HIS A 293 22.43 14.74 17.07
N SER A 294 23.16 15.66 16.40
CA SER A 294 24.42 15.28 15.77
C SER A 294 25.53 15.02 16.77
N GLY A 295 25.56 15.79 17.86
CA GLY A 295 26.72 15.84 18.76
C GLY A 295 28.00 16.38 18.09
N GLY A 296 27.89 16.83 16.81
CA GLY A 296 29.00 17.40 16.03
C GLY A 296 29.17 18.87 16.24
N ALA A 297 30.39 19.36 15.96
CA ALA A 297 30.77 20.74 16.16
C ALA A 297 30.74 21.61 14.89
N ALA A 298 30.46 21.03 13.73
CA ALA A 298 30.46 21.70 12.45
C ALA A 298 29.34 21.23 11.51
N ALA A 299 28.87 22.18 10.71
CA ALA A 299 27.95 21.94 9.63
C ALA A 299 28.35 22.74 8.39
N ALA A 300 27.94 22.30 7.20
CA ALA A 300 28.10 23.02 5.94
C ALA A 300 26.76 23.06 5.20
N ILE A 301 26.50 24.23 4.61
CA ILE A 301 25.29 24.46 3.79
C ILE A 301 25.76 24.94 2.43
N ARG A 302 25.31 24.31 1.36
CA ARG A 302 25.58 24.73 -0.02
C ARG A 302 24.26 24.94 -0.73
N VAL A 303 24.12 26.08 -1.40
CA VAL A 303 22.96 26.44 -2.21
C VAL A 303 23.43 26.94 -3.56
N HIS A 304 23.10 26.24 -4.62
CA HIS A 304 23.49 26.63 -5.98
C HIS A 304 22.46 26.24 -7.01
N GLU A 305 22.54 26.85 -8.18
CA GLU A 305 21.75 26.50 -9.35
C GLU A 305 22.56 25.59 -10.27
N GLU A 306 21.94 24.50 -10.70
CA GLU A 306 22.50 23.57 -11.69
C GLU A 306 21.37 23.01 -12.56
N ASP A 307 21.53 23.02 -13.88
CA ASP A 307 20.59 22.43 -14.85
C ASP A 307 19.12 22.84 -14.65
N ARG A 308 18.86 24.14 -14.44
CA ARG A 308 17.52 24.69 -14.14
C ARG A 308 16.88 24.11 -12.87
N ARG A 309 17.70 23.78 -11.89
CA ARG A 309 17.28 23.33 -10.58
C ARG A 309 18.03 24.09 -9.51
N VAL A 310 17.42 24.24 -8.35
CA VAL A 310 18.10 24.67 -7.15
C VAL A 310 18.49 23.44 -6.37
N LEU A 311 19.75 23.27 -6.10
CA LEU A 311 20.31 22.23 -5.23
C LEU A 311 20.66 22.84 -3.89
N VAL A 312 20.17 22.24 -2.81
CA VAL A 312 20.46 22.63 -1.44
C VAL A 312 21.02 21.42 -0.70
N GLU A 313 22.23 21.53 -0.22
CA GLU A 313 22.91 20.51 0.57
C GLU A 313 23.18 21.00 1.98
N VAL A 314 22.80 20.24 2.99
CA VAL A 314 23.13 20.49 4.39
C VAL A 314 23.85 19.27 4.94
N GLN A 315 25.08 19.44 5.37
CA GLN A 315 25.95 18.38 5.88
C GLN A 315 26.35 18.67 7.33
N ASP A 316 26.38 17.65 8.19
CA ASP A 316 26.98 17.72 9.53
C ASP A 316 28.11 16.70 9.68
N THR A 317 28.99 16.97 10.67
CA THR A 317 30.11 16.09 11.06
C THR A 317 29.81 15.30 12.33
N GLY A 318 28.53 15.02 12.60
CA GLY A 318 28.10 14.35 13.83
C GLY A 318 28.13 12.83 13.74
N LYS A 319 27.42 12.19 14.68
CA LYS A 319 27.35 10.71 14.80
C LYS A 319 26.50 10.03 13.73
N GLY A 320 25.82 10.80 12.87
CA GLY A 320 24.92 10.27 11.86
C GLY A 320 23.62 9.66 12.40
N ILE A 321 22.88 9.04 11.51
CA ILE A 321 21.60 8.36 11.78
C ILE A 321 21.85 6.85 11.77
N ALA A 322 21.39 6.11 12.79
CA ALA A 322 21.51 4.67 12.85
C ALA A 322 20.83 3.99 11.64
N LEU A 323 21.43 2.91 11.12
CA LEU A 323 21.00 2.23 9.90
C LEU A 323 19.54 1.77 9.95
N GLU A 324 19.07 1.28 11.10
CA GLU A 324 17.68 0.91 11.33
C GLU A 324 16.73 2.09 11.09
N LYS A 325 17.12 3.26 11.58
CA LYS A 325 16.33 4.50 11.44
C LYS A 325 16.41 5.07 10.03
N GLN A 326 17.51 4.85 9.30
CA GLN A 326 17.63 5.21 7.89
C GLN A 326 16.68 4.35 7.01
N LEU A 327 16.58 3.04 7.27
CA LEU A 327 15.66 2.14 6.59
C LEU A 327 14.20 2.51 6.86
N GLU A 328 13.86 2.92 8.08
CA GLU A 328 12.53 3.46 8.42
C GLU A 328 12.25 4.78 7.70
N LEU A 329 13.26 5.65 7.56
CA LEU A 329 13.19 6.90 6.81
C LEU A 329 12.97 6.69 5.30
N SER A 330 13.45 5.57 4.76
CA SER A 330 13.38 5.24 3.33
C SER A 330 12.12 4.44 2.96
N SER A 331 11.66 3.52 3.82
CA SER A 331 10.73 2.46 3.43
C SER A 331 9.29 2.64 3.93
N SER A 332 9.02 3.46 4.94
CA SER A 332 7.65 3.56 5.43
C SER A 332 7.38 4.85 6.19
N GLY A 333 6.17 5.38 6.07
CA GLY A 333 5.66 6.64 6.62
C GLY A 333 5.80 6.88 8.14
N ARG A 334 6.73 6.23 8.83
CA ARG A 334 7.14 6.43 10.23
C ARG A 334 8.35 7.35 10.39
N THR A 335 8.63 8.16 9.40
CA THR A 335 9.65 9.22 9.45
C THR A 335 9.32 10.18 10.59
N GLY A 336 10.32 10.63 11.34
CA GLY A 336 10.13 11.69 12.34
C GLY A 336 9.43 12.90 11.72
N VAL A 337 8.57 13.58 12.49
CA VAL A 337 7.67 14.65 12.01
C VAL A 337 8.39 15.71 11.16
N GLY A 338 9.64 16.05 11.50
CA GLY A 338 10.45 17.04 10.78
C GLY A 338 10.82 16.64 9.35
N PHE A 339 11.37 15.45 9.15
CA PHE A 339 11.77 14.97 7.81
C PHE A 339 10.58 14.75 6.89
N ARG A 340 9.46 14.27 7.43
CA ARG A 340 8.22 14.09 6.67
C ARG A 340 7.67 15.43 6.20
N GLY A 341 7.66 16.43 7.09
CA GLY A 341 7.21 17.78 6.75
C GLY A 341 8.07 18.43 5.66
N MET A 342 9.41 18.30 5.77
CA MET A 342 10.33 18.79 4.74
C MET A 342 10.09 18.12 3.38
N ARG A 343 10.00 16.79 3.36
CA ARG A 343 9.76 16.03 2.11
C ARG A 343 8.45 16.42 1.44
N GLU A 344 7.38 16.54 2.21
CA GLU A 344 6.07 16.89 1.69
C GLU A 344 6.04 18.31 1.11
N ARG A 345 6.66 19.27 1.78
CA ARG A 345 6.77 20.66 1.30
C ARG A 345 7.54 20.74 -0.01
N LEU A 346 8.69 20.07 -0.10
CA LEU A 346 9.49 20.05 -1.33
C LEU A 346 8.75 19.34 -2.48
N ARG A 347 8.03 18.25 -2.17
CA ARG A 347 7.23 17.51 -3.15
C ARG A 347 6.10 18.37 -3.75
N GLN A 348 5.46 19.21 -2.97
CA GLN A 348 4.42 20.14 -3.44
C GLN A 348 4.97 21.14 -4.47
N LEU A 349 6.25 21.48 -4.36
CA LEU A 349 6.98 22.32 -5.32
C LEU A 349 7.64 21.53 -6.47
N GLY A 350 7.30 20.25 -6.62
CA GLY A 350 7.91 19.39 -7.65
C GLY A 350 9.34 18.94 -7.32
N GLY A 351 9.80 19.18 -6.10
CA GLY A 351 11.15 18.85 -5.66
C GLY A 351 11.27 17.48 -5.00
N THR A 352 12.52 17.11 -4.66
CA THR A 352 12.87 15.87 -3.97
C THR A 352 13.74 16.14 -2.75
N LEU A 353 13.69 15.25 -1.76
CA LEU A 353 14.54 15.26 -0.57
C LEU A 353 15.22 13.90 -0.42
N GLU A 354 16.55 13.91 -0.40
CA GLU A 354 17.38 12.75 -0.13
C GLU A 354 18.16 12.95 1.20
N ILE A 355 18.31 11.86 1.96
CA ILE A 355 19.04 11.87 3.23
C ILE A 355 20.06 10.73 3.14
N ARG A 356 21.33 11.08 3.32
CA ARG A 356 22.45 10.13 3.39
C ARG A 356 23.15 10.25 4.73
N SER A 357 23.46 9.13 5.35
CA SER A 357 24.23 9.11 6.60
C SER A 357 25.07 7.84 6.66
N ASP A 358 26.33 7.98 7.06
CA ASP A 358 27.34 6.91 7.04
C ASP A 358 28.00 6.67 8.41
N GLY A 359 27.41 7.20 9.49
CA GLY A 359 27.97 7.14 10.85
C GLY A 359 29.06 8.17 11.14
N ARG A 360 29.44 9.01 10.16
CA ARG A 360 30.37 10.14 10.30
C ARG A 360 29.69 11.49 10.13
N GLY A 361 28.37 11.47 10.00
CA GLY A 361 27.54 12.64 9.81
C GLY A 361 26.27 12.32 9.00
N THR A 362 25.53 13.37 8.71
CA THR A 362 24.32 13.28 7.87
C THR A 362 24.40 14.33 6.77
N VAL A 363 24.02 13.95 5.57
CA VAL A 363 23.87 14.87 4.42
C VAL A 363 22.40 14.84 4.01
N VAL A 364 21.79 16.01 3.97
CA VAL A 364 20.41 16.23 3.49
C VAL A 364 20.49 17.03 2.20
N ILE A 365 19.95 16.46 1.10
CA ILE A 365 20.01 17.07 -0.22
C ILE A 365 18.58 17.31 -0.70
N ALA A 366 18.28 18.56 -1.03
CA ALA A 366 17.02 18.92 -1.69
C ALA A 366 17.28 19.40 -3.12
N THR A 367 16.43 18.97 -4.04
CA THR A 367 16.47 19.42 -5.42
C THR A 367 15.09 19.96 -5.80
N LEU A 368 15.03 21.20 -6.28
CA LEU A 368 13.81 21.90 -6.66
C LEU A 368 13.89 22.36 -8.11
N PRO A 369 12.88 22.10 -8.96
CA PRO A 369 12.88 22.57 -10.33
C PRO A 369 12.64 24.08 -10.39
N LEU A 370 13.40 24.79 -11.18
CA LEU A 370 13.14 26.20 -11.50
C LEU A 370 12.04 26.27 -12.56
N VAL A 371 10.81 26.46 -12.11
CA VAL A 371 9.68 26.74 -13.01
C VAL A 371 9.73 28.22 -13.36
N GLU A 372 9.81 28.54 -14.65
CA GLU A 372 9.67 29.94 -15.09
C GLU A 372 8.33 30.50 -14.65
N SER A 373 8.37 31.58 -13.86
CA SER A 373 7.16 32.31 -13.49
C SER A 373 6.45 32.75 -14.78
N LYS A 374 5.12 32.56 -14.85
CA LYS A 374 4.30 33.03 -15.97
C LYS A 374 4.53 34.53 -16.30
N ALA A 375 4.95 35.32 -15.31
CA ALA A 375 5.28 36.74 -15.46
C ALA A 375 6.57 36.99 -16.30
N ALA A 376 7.56 36.08 -16.25
CA ALA A 376 8.76 36.20 -17.09
C ALA A 376 8.51 35.80 -18.55
N ARG A 377 7.51 34.94 -18.81
CA ARG A 377 7.10 34.57 -20.15
C ARG A 377 6.38 35.71 -20.89
N SER A 378 5.49 36.44 -20.20
CA SER A 378 4.80 37.58 -20.79
C SER A 378 5.75 38.76 -21.12
N ALA A 379 6.76 39.00 -20.26
CA ALA A 379 7.75 40.04 -20.50
C ALA A 379 8.73 39.70 -21.65
N SER A 380 9.04 38.43 -21.88
CA SER A 380 9.88 38.00 -23.00
C SER A 380 9.11 37.92 -24.31
N GLU A 381 7.81 37.68 -24.29
CA GLU A 381 6.93 37.75 -25.48
C GLU A 381 6.61 39.19 -25.91
N GLU A 382 6.52 40.16 -24.96
CA GLU A 382 6.38 41.58 -25.25
C GLU A 382 7.67 42.24 -25.80
N LEU A 383 8.84 41.70 -25.48
CA LEU A 383 10.12 42.18 -26.02
C LEU A 383 10.49 41.55 -27.38
N ALA A 384 9.79 40.51 -27.79
CA ALA A 384 10.00 39.79 -29.04
C ALA A 384 8.98 40.15 -30.15
N SER A 385 7.98 40.98 -29.83
CA SER A 385 6.98 41.53 -30.76
C SER A 385 7.26 43.00 -31.04
#